data_1fea2fe8c0b68d8c953879af9ebd4827
#
_entry.id   1fea2fe8c0b68d8c953879af9ebd4827
#
_cell.length_a   1.000
_cell.length_b   1.000
_cell.length_c   1.000
_cell.angle_alpha   90.00
_cell.angle_beta   90.00
_cell.angle_gamma   90.00
#
_symmetry.space_group_name_H-M   'P 1'
#
loop_
_entity.id
_entity.type
_entity.pdbx_description
1 polymer ?
#
loop_
_entity_poly.entity_id
_entity_poly.type
_entity_poly.pdbx_seq_one_letter_code
_entity_poly.pdbx_strand_id
1 'polypeptide(L)'
;FQFLYFMHKLITLVFTGKKINFGNYSCLIKEDVRKLSNQASLWSSYSGSVKKHLNNFNEIESERGARYFGPSKMSFLKLLTHSFSIIAVFKFQVFLRSLIFIFTFSFLDHNLGINLNFLSALIIIFNLIILVVSFREKEKELLNSQENLESIKEVTR
;
A
#
# COMPACT_ATOMS: atom_id res chain seq x y z
N PHE A 1 7.99 4.27 -18.31
CA PHE A 1 7.78 4.47 -16.86
C PHE A 1 6.50 5.25 -16.54
N GLN A 2 6.15 6.31 -17.30
CA GLN A 2 4.91 7.08 -17.06
C GLN A 2 3.65 6.22 -17.17
N PHE A 3 3.57 5.33 -18.15
CA PHE A 3 2.45 4.38 -18.31
C PHE A 3 2.31 3.44 -17.10
N LEU A 4 3.42 2.85 -16.61
CA LEU A 4 3.40 1.98 -15.43
C LEU A 4 2.96 2.73 -14.16
N TYR A 5 3.36 3.97 -14.03
CA TYR A 5 2.95 4.82 -12.92
C TYR A 5 1.45 5.15 -12.98
N PHE A 6 0.94 5.43 -14.18
CA PHE A 6 -0.50 5.63 -14.40
C PHE A 6 -1.29 4.36 -14.07
N MET A 7 -0.85 3.20 -14.57
CA MET A 7 -1.49 1.90 -14.27
C MET A 7 -1.48 1.59 -12.78
N HIS A 8 -0.36 1.84 -12.09
CA HIS A 8 -0.30 1.68 -10.64
C HIS A 8 -1.34 2.56 -9.92
N LYS A 9 -1.44 3.84 -10.27
CA LYS A 9 -2.46 4.74 -9.68
C LYS A 9 -3.88 4.26 -9.92
N LEU A 10 -4.16 3.81 -11.15
CA LEU A 10 -5.49 3.28 -11.52
C LEU A 10 -5.83 2.04 -10.72
N ILE A 11 -4.93 1.04 -10.67
CA ILE A 11 -5.12 -0.19 -9.91
C ILE A 11 -5.30 0.13 -8.42
N THR A 12 -4.47 1.02 -7.87
CA THR A 12 -4.60 1.44 -6.48
C THR A 12 -5.97 2.05 -6.21
N LEU A 13 -6.43 2.97 -7.06
CA LEU A 13 -7.74 3.61 -6.91
C LEU A 13 -8.89 2.58 -7.01
N VAL A 14 -8.87 1.72 -8.01
CA VAL A 14 -9.92 0.72 -8.26
C VAL A 14 -10.04 -0.26 -7.10
N PHE A 15 -8.93 -0.84 -6.65
CA PHE A 15 -8.95 -1.88 -5.64
C PHE A 15 -8.97 -1.35 -4.19
N THR A 16 -8.38 -0.18 -3.92
CA THR A 16 -8.36 0.37 -2.54
C THR A 16 -9.38 1.47 -2.32
N GLY A 17 -9.87 2.12 -3.39
CA GLY A 17 -10.69 3.33 -3.30
C GLY A 17 -9.92 4.56 -2.85
N LYS A 18 -8.59 4.50 -2.77
CA LYS A 18 -7.75 5.59 -2.26
C LYS A 18 -6.84 6.11 -3.37
N LYS A 19 -6.82 7.43 -3.51
CA LYS A 19 -5.88 8.12 -4.39
C LYS A 19 -4.62 8.43 -3.59
N ILE A 20 -3.46 7.93 -4.02
CA ILE A 20 -2.17 8.15 -3.37
C ILE A 20 -1.27 8.84 -4.40
N ASN A 21 -0.98 10.12 -4.17
CA ASN A 21 -0.22 10.97 -5.09
C ASN A 21 1.08 11.49 -4.48
N PHE A 22 1.38 11.16 -3.22
CA PHE A 22 2.55 11.66 -2.51
C PHE A 22 3.57 10.55 -2.26
N GLY A 23 4.81 10.95 -2.11
CA GLY A 23 5.93 10.07 -1.77
C GLY A 23 6.22 10.05 -0.26
N ASN A 24 7.50 9.85 0.08
CA ASN A 24 7.95 9.70 1.47
C ASN A 24 8.34 11.04 2.14
N TYR A 25 8.27 12.15 1.42
CA TYR A 25 8.57 13.47 1.99
C TYR A 25 7.32 14.04 2.64
N SER A 26 7.39 14.25 3.95
CA SER A 26 6.27 14.80 4.71
C SER A 26 6.78 15.44 6.00
N CYS A 27 6.01 16.40 6.49
CA CYS A 27 6.16 16.96 7.82
C CYS A 27 4.94 16.54 8.65
N LEU A 28 5.17 15.92 9.79
CA LEU A 28 4.12 15.40 10.66
C LEU A 28 4.19 16.09 12.03
N ILE A 29 3.03 16.35 12.63
CA ILE A 29 2.94 16.77 14.02
C ILE A 29 3.21 15.58 14.96
N LYS A 30 3.59 15.86 16.19
CA LYS A 30 3.97 14.83 17.19
C LYS A 30 2.88 13.77 17.41
N GLU A 31 1.62 14.17 17.38
CA GLU A 31 0.47 13.27 17.56
C GLU A 31 0.34 12.28 16.41
N ASP A 32 0.49 12.74 15.16
CA ASP A 32 0.46 11.89 13.97
C ASP A 32 1.64 10.92 13.93
N VAL A 33 2.83 11.38 14.35
CA VAL A 33 4.01 10.50 14.49
C VAL A 33 3.72 9.39 15.49
N ARG A 34 3.16 9.70 16.67
CA ARG A 34 2.79 8.69 17.67
C ARG A 34 1.75 7.71 17.17
N LYS A 35 0.74 8.21 16.44
CA LYS A 35 -0.29 7.37 15.84
C LYS A 35 0.28 6.42 14.79
N LEU A 36 1.16 6.90 13.93
CA LEU A 36 1.77 6.10 12.87
C LEU A 36 2.81 5.12 13.40
N SER A 37 3.63 5.50 14.38
CA SER A 37 4.68 4.64 14.94
C SER A 37 4.15 3.33 15.53
N ASN A 38 2.88 3.32 15.93
CA ASN A 38 2.20 2.13 16.45
C ASN A 38 1.54 1.26 15.36
N GLN A 39 1.80 1.55 14.07
CA GLN A 39 1.16 0.83 12.96
C GLN A 39 2.15 -0.07 12.23
N ALA A 40 1.93 -1.39 12.28
CA ALA A 40 2.75 -2.37 11.55
C ALA A 40 2.75 -2.14 10.03
N SER A 41 1.72 -1.50 9.49
CA SER A 41 1.61 -1.14 8.08
C SER A 41 2.73 -0.19 7.59
N LEU A 42 3.42 0.54 8.50
CA LEU A 42 4.62 1.33 8.16
C LEU A 42 5.75 0.47 7.57
N TRP A 43 5.85 -0.79 7.99
CA TRP A 43 6.85 -1.74 7.48
C TRP A 43 6.56 -2.14 6.04
N SER A 44 5.30 -2.06 5.62
CA SER A 44 4.90 -2.30 4.25
C SER A 44 5.09 -1.06 3.38
N SER A 45 4.47 0.06 3.76
CA SER A 45 4.53 1.31 3.00
C SER A 45 4.22 2.53 3.87
N TYR A 46 5.13 3.51 3.87
CA TYR A 46 4.92 4.79 4.54
C TYR A 46 3.72 5.56 3.97
N SER A 47 3.69 5.79 2.65
CA SER A 47 2.62 6.55 2.00
C SER A 47 1.25 5.87 2.12
N GLY A 48 1.23 4.53 2.05
CA GLY A 48 0.03 3.73 2.32
C GLY A 48 -0.48 3.92 3.75
N SER A 49 0.42 3.83 4.75
CA SER A 49 0.07 3.98 6.17
C SER A 49 -0.42 5.38 6.50
N VAL A 50 0.23 6.43 6.00
CA VAL A 50 -0.24 7.80 6.14
C VAL A 50 -1.67 7.92 5.62
N LYS A 51 -1.94 7.45 4.40
CA LYS A 51 -3.27 7.53 3.78
C LYS A 51 -4.33 6.69 4.48
N LYS A 52 -3.93 5.64 5.18
CA LYS A 52 -4.84 4.76 5.93
C LYS A 52 -5.20 5.32 7.30
N HIS A 53 -4.23 5.90 7.99
CA HIS A 53 -4.36 6.22 9.42
C HIS A 53 -4.50 7.70 9.72
N LEU A 54 -4.11 8.59 8.78
CA LEU A 54 -4.28 10.04 8.93
C LEU A 54 -5.39 10.52 8.00
N ASN A 55 -6.32 11.33 8.54
CA ASN A 55 -7.45 11.87 7.78
C ASN A 55 -7.19 13.29 7.28
N ASN A 56 -6.45 14.07 8.07
CA ASN A 56 -6.22 15.50 7.81
C ASN A 56 -4.76 15.73 7.43
N PHE A 57 -4.48 15.80 6.14
CA PHE A 57 -3.18 16.22 5.62
C PHE A 57 -3.35 16.95 4.29
N ASN A 58 -2.47 17.90 4.04
CA ASN A 58 -2.43 18.65 2.80
C ASN A 58 -1.33 18.09 1.90
N GLU A 59 -1.62 17.97 0.62
CA GLU A 59 -0.65 17.61 -0.41
C GLU A 59 -0.08 18.91 -0.99
N ILE A 60 1.23 19.06 -0.96
CA ILE A 60 1.94 20.21 -1.55
C ILE A 60 2.60 19.73 -2.83
N GLU A 61 2.36 20.42 -3.93
CA GLU A 61 3.05 20.15 -5.18
C GLU A 61 4.54 20.45 -5.04
N SER A 62 5.37 19.52 -5.47
CA SER A 62 6.81 19.67 -5.46
C SER A 62 7.38 19.35 -6.84
N GLU A 63 8.25 20.22 -7.34
CA GLU A 63 9.00 19.95 -8.55
C GLU A 63 10.12 18.95 -8.25
N ARG A 64 10.12 17.86 -9.00
CA ARG A 64 11.19 16.88 -8.91
C ARG A 64 12.37 17.33 -9.78
N GLY A 65 13.41 17.80 -9.14
CA GLY A 65 14.66 18.15 -9.82
C GLY A 65 15.31 16.98 -10.56
N ALA A 66 16.18 17.32 -11.50
CA ALA A 66 17.01 16.32 -12.17
C ALA A 66 17.96 15.64 -11.17
N ARG A 67 18.25 14.38 -11.42
CA ARG A 67 19.21 13.64 -10.59
C ARG A 67 20.63 14.12 -10.90
N TYR A 68 21.40 14.48 -9.88
CA TYR A 68 22.77 14.95 -10.04
C TYR A 68 23.76 13.84 -10.39
N PHE A 69 23.53 12.59 -9.93
CA PHE A 69 24.46 11.49 -10.12
C PHE A 69 23.76 10.17 -10.49
N GLY A 70 24.23 9.55 -11.55
CA GLY A 70 23.97 8.19 -11.97
C GLY A 70 22.51 7.82 -12.30
N PRO A 71 22.28 6.65 -12.86
CA PRO A 71 20.95 6.14 -13.18
C PRO A 71 20.18 5.71 -11.92
N SER A 72 18.87 5.45 -12.08
CA SER A 72 18.05 4.92 -11.00
C SER A 72 18.54 3.55 -10.55
N LYS A 73 18.80 3.38 -9.25
CA LYS A 73 19.13 2.08 -8.63
C LYS A 73 17.91 1.19 -8.41
N MET A 74 16.69 1.67 -8.72
CA MET A 74 15.46 0.91 -8.55
C MET A 74 15.22 0.07 -9.80
N SER A 75 15.32 -1.25 -9.66
CA SER A 75 14.96 -2.20 -10.71
C SER A 75 13.44 -2.28 -10.87
N PHE A 76 12.98 -2.81 -12.02
CA PHE A 76 11.55 -3.00 -12.30
C PHE A 76 10.85 -3.85 -11.22
N LEU A 77 11.46 -4.95 -10.80
CA LEU A 77 10.90 -5.80 -9.74
C LEU A 77 10.78 -5.08 -8.40
N LYS A 78 11.77 -4.26 -8.04
CA LYS A 78 11.70 -3.43 -6.82
C LYS A 78 10.58 -2.39 -6.91
N LEU A 79 10.35 -1.83 -8.11
CA LEU A 79 9.24 -0.89 -8.34
C LEU A 79 7.89 -1.59 -8.19
N LEU A 80 7.70 -2.79 -8.76
CA LEU A 80 6.50 -3.59 -8.60
C LEU A 80 6.25 -3.95 -7.13
N THR A 81 7.28 -4.45 -6.45
CA THR A 81 7.17 -4.79 -5.02
C THR A 81 6.78 -3.57 -4.18
N HIS A 82 7.36 -2.41 -4.47
CA HIS A 82 6.98 -1.16 -3.80
C HIS A 82 5.52 -0.78 -4.07
N SER A 83 5.07 -0.90 -5.32
CA SER A 83 3.68 -0.64 -5.71
C SER A 83 2.71 -1.57 -4.99
N PHE A 84 2.99 -2.86 -4.97
CA PHE A 84 2.16 -3.83 -4.25
C PHE A 84 2.20 -3.64 -2.73
N SER A 85 3.33 -3.19 -2.17
CA SER A 85 3.43 -2.85 -0.74
C SER A 85 2.49 -1.71 -0.35
N ILE A 86 2.29 -0.72 -1.22
CA ILE A 86 1.32 0.36 -1.00
C ILE A 86 -0.10 -0.21 -0.96
N ILE A 87 -0.45 -1.06 -1.92
CA ILE A 87 -1.78 -1.67 -2.04
C ILE A 87 -2.05 -2.64 -0.88
N ALA A 88 -1.04 -3.39 -0.43
CA ALA A 88 -1.14 -4.37 0.65
C ALA A 88 -1.53 -3.76 1.99
N VAL A 89 -1.21 -2.48 2.24
CA VAL A 89 -1.70 -1.74 3.42
C VAL A 89 -3.23 -1.73 3.50
N PHE A 90 -3.91 -1.82 2.34
CA PHE A 90 -5.36 -1.81 2.19
C PHE A 90 -5.94 -3.20 1.88
N LYS A 91 -5.24 -4.28 2.28
CA LYS A 91 -5.59 -5.68 1.94
C LYS A 91 -7.08 -6.03 2.11
N PHE A 92 -7.72 -5.57 3.17
CA PHE A 92 -9.14 -5.84 3.40
C PHE A 92 -10.05 -5.16 2.37
N GLN A 93 -9.77 -3.90 2.03
CA GLN A 93 -10.52 -3.17 0.99
C GLN A 93 -10.30 -3.81 -0.38
N VAL A 94 -9.05 -4.21 -0.67
CA VAL A 94 -8.70 -4.93 -1.91
C VAL A 94 -9.50 -6.22 -2.02
N PHE A 95 -9.49 -7.03 -0.97
CA PHE A 95 -10.20 -8.30 -0.93
C PHE A 95 -11.72 -8.11 -1.12
N LEU A 96 -12.34 -7.19 -0.37
CA LEU A 96 -13.77 -6.92 -0.48
C LEU A 96 -14.18 -6.47 -1.89
N ARG A 97 -13.43 -5.54 -2.48
CA ARG A 97 -13.71 -5.06 -3.85
C ARG A 97 -13.46 -6.13 -4.90
N SER A 98 -12.45 -6.98 -4.71
CA SER A 98 -12.19 -8.11 -5.58
C SER A 98 -13.35 -9.11 -5.58
N LEU A 99 -13.96 -9.38 -4.43
CA LEU A 99 -15.16 -10.21 -4.36
C LEU A 99 -16.32 -9.59 -5.16
N ILE A 100 -16.54 -8.29 -5.02
CA ILE A 100 -17.59 -7.59 -5.79
C ILE A 100 -17.32 -7.72 -7.30
N PHE A 101 -16.08 -7.54 -7.75
CA PHE A 101 -15.74 -7.70 -9.17
C PHE A 101 -15.97 -9.13 -9.66
N ILE A 102 -15.55 -10.15 -8.89
CA ILE A 102 -15.73 -11.55 -9.25
C ILE A 102 -17.24 -11.89 -9.36
N PHE A 103 -18.04 -11.43 -8.40
CA PHE A 103 -19.50 -11.60 -8.46
C PHE A 103 -20.12 -10.91 -9.68
N THR A 104 -19.68 -9.67 -9.97
CA THR A 104 -20.16 -8.92 -11.15
C THR A 104 -19.79 -9.66 -12.44
N PHE A 105 -18.55 -10.17 -12.55
CA PHE A 105 -18.11 -10.89 -13.73
C PHE A 105 -18.87 -12.22 -13.90
N SER A 106 -19.09 -12.95 -12.81
CA SER A 106 -19.88 -14.18 -12.84
C SER A 106 -21.35 -13.91 -13.24
N PHE A 107 -21.94 -12.82 -12.77
CA PHE A 107 -23.28 -12.40 -13.16
C PHE A 107 -23.37 -12.02 -14.64
N LEU A 108 -22.39 -11.29 -15.15
CA LEU A 108 -22.33 -10.92 -16.59
C LEU A 108 -22.09 -12.14 -17.48
N ASP A 109 -21.23 -13.06 -17.06
CA ASP A 109 -20.99 -14.32 -17.77
C ASP A 109 -22.28 -15.13 -17.91
N HIS A 110 -23.01 -15.28 -16.81
CA HIS A 110 -24.27 -16.02 -16.79
C HIS A 110 -25.37 -15.38 -17.66
N ASN A 111 -25.53 -14.05 -17.59
CA ASN A 111 -26.65 -13.36 -18.26
C ASN A 111 -26.37 -12.95 -19.70
N LEU A 112 -25.13 -12.63 -20.04
CA LEU A 112 -24.72 -12.12 -21.35
C LEU A 112 -23.93 -13.14 -22.17
N GLY A 113 -23.59 -14.28 -21.61
CA GLY A 113 -22.77 -15.31 -22.28
C GLY A 113 -21.34 -14.84 -22.59
N ILE A 114 -20.82 -13.83 -21.87
CA ILE A 114 -19.47 -13.27 -22.06
C ILE A 114 -18.54 -14.00 -21.12
N ASN A 115 -17.60 -14.80 -21.63
CA ASN A 115 -16.64 -15.51 -20.79
C ASN A 115 -15.64 -14.56 -20.14
N LEU A 116 -15.85 -14.23 -18.87
CA LEU A 116 -15.01 -13.37 -18.05
C LEU A 116 -14.16 -14.13 -17.01
N ASN A 117 -14.11 -15.47 -17.12
CA ASN A 117 -13.38 -16.32 -16.17
C ASN A 117 -11.88 -15.98 -16.12
N PHE A 118 -11.28 -15.57 -17.25
CA PHE A 118 -9.89 -15.13 -17.28
C PHE A 118 -9.64 -13.91 -16.41
N LEU A 119 -10.53 -12.91 -16.41
CA LEU A 119 -10.44 -11.72 -15.57
C LEU A 119 -10.60 -12.06 -14.09
N SER A 120 -11.54 -12.96 -13.77
CA SER A 120 -11.72 -13.46 -12.39
C SER A 120 -10.46 -14.18 -11.88
N ALA A 121 -9.83 -15.01 -12.71
CA ALA A 121 -8.57 -15.67 -12.38
C ALA A 121 -7.44 -14.67 -12.13
N LEU A 122 -7.32 -13.61 -12.94
CA LEU A 122 -6.32 -12.55 -12.73
C LEU A 122 -6.53 -11.83 -11.40
N ILE A 123 -7.78 -11.55 -11.02
CA ILE A 123 -8.10 -10.93 -9.72
C ILE A 123 -7.72 -11.85 -8.57
N ILE A 124 -7.95 -13.16 -8.68
CA ILE A 124 -7.54 -14.13 -7.65
C ILE A 124 -6.02 -14.14 -7.49
N ILE A 125 -5.27 -14.23 -8.61
CA ILE A 125 -3.80 -14.19 -8.60
C ILE A 125 -3.32 -12.88 -7.97
N PHE A 126 -3.91 -11.74 -8.34
CA PHE A 126 -3.59 -10.44 -7.75
C PHE A 126 -3.79 -10.43 -6.23
N ASN A 127 -4.91 -10.96 -5.72
CA ASN A 127 -5.16 -11.06 -4.28
C ASN A 127 -4.14 -11.94 -3.56
N LEU A 128 -3.71 -13.05 -4.18
CA LEU A 128 -2.65 -13.91 -3.62
C LEU A 128 -1.32 -13.14 -3.52
N ILE A 129 -0.95 -12.37 -4.54
CA ILE A 129 0.26 -11.53 -4.51
C ILE A 129 0.15 -10.50 -3.38
N ILE A 130 -0.98 -9.81 -3.26
CA ILE A 130 -1.20 -8.82 -2.19
C ILE A 130 -1.13 -9.47 -0.81
N LEU A 131 -1.70 -10.66 -0.64
CA LEU A 131 -1.61 -11.42 0.61
C LEU A 131 -0.16 -11.73 0.98
N VAL A 132 0.63 -12.26 0.03
CA VAL A 132 2.06 -12.55 0.24
C VAL A 132 2.84 -11.30 0.61
N VAL A 133 2.60 -10.18 -0.08
CA VAL A 133 3.27 -8.91 0.22
C VAL A 133 2.83 -8.37 1.59
N SER A 134 1.61 -8.63 2.02
CA SER A 134 1.09 -8.17 3.33
C SER A 134 1.78 -8.84 4.53
N PHE A 135 2.42 -9.99 4.37
CA PHE A 135 3.23 -10.63 5.42
C PHE A 135 4.48 -9.81 5.82
N ARG A 136 4.80 -8.75 5.10
CA ARG A 136 5.82 -7.77 5.51
C ARG A 136 5.39 -6.94 6.73
N GLU A 137 4.10 -6.90 7.05
CA GLU A 137 3.57 -6.29 8.26
C GLU A 137 3.84 -7.21 9.46
N LYS A 138 4.87 -6.89 10.23
CA LYS A 138 5.36 -7.72 11.33
C LYS A 138 4.89 -7.17 12.67
N GLU A 139 3.63 -7.40 13.02
CA GLU A 139 3.04 -6.90 14.27
C GLU A 139 3.78 -7.39 15.52
N LYS A 140 4.20 -8.66 15.54
CA LYS A 140 4.95 -9.22 16.68
C LYS A 140 6.29 -8.52 16.91
N GLU A 141 7.02 -8.22 15.83
CA GLU A 141 8.29 -7.52 15.94
C GLU A 141 8.10 -6.05 16.37
N LEU A 142 6.99 -5.43 15.96
CA LEU A 142 6.62 -4.09 16.41
C LEU A 142 6.36 -4.07 17.92
N LEU A 143 5.55 -4.99 18.43
CA LEU A 143 5.23 -5.10 19.86
C LEU A 143 6.52 -5.37 20.67
N ASN A 144 7.33 -6.33 20.26
CA ASN A 144 8.61 -6.62 20.93
C ASN A 144 9.54 -5.40 20.96
N SER A 145 9.58 -4.59 19.88
CA SER A 145 10.42 -3.38 19.86
C SER A 145 9.88 -2.30 20.80
N GLN A 146 8.57 -2.21 21.00
CA GLN A 146 7.97 -1.28 21.96
C GLN A 146 8.27 -1.69 23.39
N GLU A 147 8.12 -2.96 23.75
CA GLU A 147 8.47 -3.51 25.08
C GLU A 147 9.94 -3.27 25.40
N ASN A 148 10.85 -3.51 24.45
CA ASN A 148 12.27 -3.27 24.63
C ASN A 148 12.60 -1.77 24.87
N LEU A 149 11.89 -0.86 24.20
CA LEU A 149 12.06 0.59 24.42
C LEU A 149 11.54 1.03 25.79
N GLU A 150 10.47 0.43 26.30
CA GLU A 150 9.95 0.70 27.64
C GLU A 150 10.92 0.22 28.71
N SER A 151 11.49 -0.97 28.57
CA SER A 151 12.50 -1.51 29.48
C SER A 151 13.75 -0.65 29.55
N ILE A 152 14.20 -0.07 28.45
CA ILE A 152 15.37 0.84 28.44
C ILE A 152 15.07 2.14 29.22
N LYS A 153 13.84 2.68 29.10
CA LYS A 153 13.45 3.88 29.86
C LYS A 153 13.39 3.65 31.34
N GLU A 154 13.07 2.45 31.82
CA GLU A 154 13.04 2.09 33.22
C GLU A 154 14.48 2.00 33.81
N VAL A 155 15.43 1.50 33.02
CA VAL A 155 16.85 1.40 33.44
C VAL A 155 17.55 2.76 33.49
N THR A 156 17.10 3.75 32.70
CA THR A 156 17.70 5.10 32.63
C THR A 156 17.07 6.11 33.59
N ARG A 157 16.11 5.71 34.41
CA ARG A 157 15.58 6.49 35.54
C ARG A 157 16.20 6.08 36.85
#